data_ad894db2889d2e24980e66ce449ee775
#
_entry.id   ad894db2889d2e24980e66ce449ee775
#
_cell.length_a   1.000
_cell.length_b   1.000
_cell.length_c   1.000
_cell.angle_alpha   90.00
_cell.angle_beta   90.00
_cell.angle_gamma   90.00
#
_symmetry.space_group_name_H-M   'P 1'
#
loop_
_entity.id
_entity.type
_entity.pdbx_description
1 polymer ?
#
loop_
_entity_poly.entity_id
_entity_poly.type
_entity_poly.pdbx_seq_one_letter_code
_entity_poly.pdbx_strand_id
1 'polypeptide(L)'
;MSDKSISSTKRTRRLPDAIAEYLVATARELAPGSRLPSESQLAKKFGVSRSAVREAVSGVESLGLVQIRKGAGMFVRAPILGNLEFRGLDSSNLGSTAKLLEIRTGLDAAAARIAAIRRTTEEVEFLREMNTAASRPDLTIPETVEADLAFHLAIVRATRNEYFVSIQTFLLEHLRAGILFTRTLESYSKEMMEEVQREHSEIFQAIENRKADLASRLAAQHVLNARRRMKNAFASHLIPDLE
;
A
#
# COMPACT_ATOMS: atom_id res chain seq x y z
N MET A 1 -11.02 -46.62 -14.50
CA MET A 1 -10.53 -46.45 -13.14
C MET A 1 -9.16 -45.78 -13.27
N SER A 2 -9.07 -44.48 -13.09
CA SER A 2 -7.81 -43.77 -12.94
C SER A 2 -8.11 -42.52 -12.15
N ASP A 3 -7.73 -42.60 -10.91
CA ASP A 3 -7.84 -41.60 -9.88
C ASP A 3 -6.82 -40.48 -10.16
N LYS A 4 -7.28 -39.27 -10.45
CA LYS A 4 -6.44 -38.09 -10.49
C LYS A 4 -6.62 -37.33 -9.21
N SER A 5 -5.79 -37.65 -8.21
CA SER A 5 -5.62 -36.88 -7.00
C SER A 5 -5.18 -35.46 -7.37
N ILE A 6 -6.05 -34.49 -7.12
CA ILE A 6 -5.75 -33.06 -7.18
C ILE A 6 -4.87 -32.74 -5.98
N SER A 7 -3.57 -32.63 -6.23
CA SER A 7 -2.59 -32.16 -5.26
C SER A 7 -2.87 -30.68 -4.98
N SER A 8 -3.49 -30.42 -3.83
CA SER A 8 -3.60 -29.10 -3.24
C SER A 8 -2.20 -28.62 -2.86
N THR A 9 -1.61 -27.77 -3.70
CA THR A 9 -0.33 -27.09 -3.40
C THR A 9 -0.60 -26.07 -2.30
N LYS A 10 -0.47 -26.47 -1.04
CA LYS A 10 -0.33 -25.54 0.09
C LYS A 10 0.86 -24.64 -0.20
N ARG A 11 0.58 -23.37 -0.61
CA ARG A 11 1.58 -22.31 -0.77
C ARG A 11 2.34 -22.18 0.55
N THR A 12 3.59 -22.57 0.57
CA THR A 12 4.46 -22.46 1.75
C THR A 12 4.62 -20.97 2.02
N ARG A 13 3.99 -20.48 3.09
CA ARG A 13 4.11 -19.10 3.59
C ARG A 13 5.60 -18.77 3.71
N ARG A 14 6.07 -17.70 3.08
CA ARG A 14 7.45 -17.27 3.23
C ARG A 14 7.70 -16.91 4.69
N LEU A 15 8.79 -17.40 5.26
CA LEU A 15 9.13 -17.18 6.68
C LEU A 15 9.22 -15.69 7.08
N PRO A 16 9.72 -14.76 6.22
CA PRO A 16 9.65 -13.32 6.50
C PRO A 16 8.21 -12.79 6.67
N ASP A 17 7.23 -13.32 5.91
CA ASP A 17 5.82 -12.90 5.99
C ASP A 17 5.21 -13.26 7.36
N ALA A 18 5.52 -14.46 7.87
CA ALA A 18 5.04 -14.90 9.20
C ALA A 18 5.62 -14.04 10.34
N ILE A 19 6.87 -13.59 10.21
CA ILE A 19 7.49 -12.68 11.19
C ILE A 19 6.86 -11.31 11.12
N ALA A 20 6.63 -10.78 9.91
CA ALA A 20 5.97 -9.50 9.71
C ALA A 20 4.57 -9.50 10.29
N GLU A 21 3.76 -10.52 10.00
CA GLU A 21 2.42 -10.69 10.57
C GLU A 21 2.44 -10.74 12.11
N TYR A 22 3.36 -11.50 12.69
CA TYR A 22 3.53 -11.57 14.14
C TYR A 22 3.85 -10.20 14.73
N LEU A 23 4.79 -9.44 14.11
CA LEU A 23 5.16 -8.11 14.57
C LEU A 23 4.01 -7.13 14.44
N VAL A 24 3.25 -7.17 13.36
CA VAL A 24 2.05 -6.33 13.16
C VAL A 24 1.00 -6.64 14.22
N ALA A 25 0.69 -7.92 14.47
CA ALA A 25 -0.26 -8.32 15.49
C ALA A 25 0.21 -7.85 16.90
N THR A 26 1.48 -8.12 17.24
CA THR A 26 2.05 -7.71 18.53
C THR A 26 2.05 -6.20 18.72
N ALA A 27 2.38 -5.44 17.65
CA ALA A 27 2.38 -3.98 17.71
C ALA A 27 0.98 -3.38 17.91
N ARG A 28 -0.07 -4.06 17.43
CA ARG A 28 -1.47 -3.65 17.63
C ARG A 28 -1.98 -3.89 19.05
N GLU A 29 -1.46 -4.90 19.72
CA GLU A 29 -1.86 -5.29 21.09
C GLU A 29 -1.13 -4.49 22.18
N LEU A 30 0.06 -3.98 21.86
CA LEU A 30 0.91 -3.28 22.81
C LEU A 30 0.71 -1.76 22.77
N ALA A 31 0.84 -1.12 23.91
CA ALA A 31 0.82 0.35 23.99
C ALA A 31 1.98 0.97 23.17
N PRO A 32 1.77 2.14 22.55
CA PRO A 32 2.82 2.90 21.87
C PRO A 32 4.03 3.11 22.79
N GLY A 33 5.23 2.95 22.24
CA GLY A 33 6.48 3.01 23.00
C GLY A 33 6.87 1.72 23.71
N SER A 34 6.02 0.70 23.71
CA SER A 34 6.35 -0.62 24.25
C SER A 34 7.48 -1.27 23.47
N ARG A 35 8.34 -1.98 24.19
CA ARG A 35 9.47 -2.68 23.57
C ARG A 35 8.99 -3.98 22.92
N LEU A 36 9.39 -4.18 21.67
CA LEU A 36 9.15 -5.41 20.91
C LEU A 36 10.30 -6.41 21.11
N PRO A 37 10.07 -7.71 20.81
CA PRO A 37 11.14 -8.69 20.85
C PRO A 37 12.30 -8.31 19.93
N SER A 38 13.54 -8.52 20.40
CA SER A 38 14.74 -8.25 19.61
C SER A 38 14.85 -9.16 18.39
N GLU A 39 15.64 -8.73 17.39
CA GLU A 39 15.94 -9.56 16.21
C GLU A 39 16.44 -10.95 16.59
N SER A 40 17.26 -11.05 17.66
CA SER A 40 17.79 -12.33 18.14
C SER A 40 16.70 -13.23 18.76
N GLN A 41 15.74 -12.63 19.48
CA GLN A 41 14.60 -13.36 20.04
C GLN A 41 13.67 -13.83 18.92
N LEU A 42 13.43 -12.99 17.91
CA LEU A 42 12.62 -13.37 16.74
C LEU A 42 13.30 -14.48 15.93
N ALA A 43 14.61 -14.38 15.67
CA ALA A 43 15.36 -15.43 14.99
C ALA A 43 15.27 -16.78 15.72
N LYS A 44 15.38 -16.77 17.06
CA LYS A 44 15.22 -17.97 17.90
C LYS A 44 13.78 -18.50 17.88
N LYS A 45 12.78 -17.60 18.00
CA LYS A 45 11.35 -17.96 18.03
C LYS A 45 10.88 -18.61 16.74
N PHE A 46 11.34 -18.09 15.59
CA PHE A 46 10.90 -18.56 14.26
C PHE A 46 11.88 -19.54 13.61
N GLY A 47 13.04 -19.81 14.24
CA GLY A 47 14.03 -20.76 13.70
C GLY A 47 14.70 -20.30 12.41
N VAL A 48 14.89 -18.98 12.23
CA VAL A 48 15.38 -18.37 10.98
C VAL A 48 16.68 -17.61 11.20
N SER A 49 17.34 -17.22 10.08
CA SER A 49 18.52 -16.37 10.11
C SER A 49 18.17 -14.93 10.52
N ARG A 50 19.15 -14.21 11.09
CA ARG A 50 18.98 -12.79 11.43
C ARG A 50 18.72 -11.91 10.21
N SER A 51 19.21 -12.30 9.02
CA SER A 51 18.94 -11.58 7.77
C SER A 51 17.45 -11.65 7.39
N ALA A 52 16.82 -12.82 7.50
CA ALA A 52 15.40 -12.97 7.26
C ALA A 52 14.55 -12.16 8.26
N VAL A 53 14.98 -12.10 9.53
CA VAL A 53 14.31 -11.25 10.53
C VAL A 53 14.44 -9.77 10.16
N ARG A 54 15.62 -9.31 9.73
CA ARG A 54 15.84 -7.91 9.33
C ARG A 54 14.98 -7.51 8.15
N GLU A 55 14.83 -8.37 7.17
CA GLU A 55 13.95 -8.16 6.02
C GLU A 55 12.50 -7.94 6.49
N ALA A 56 11.98 -8.84 7.31
CA ALA A 56 10.64 -8.70 7.90
C ALA A 56 10.48 -7.43 8.74
N VAL A 57 11.45 -7.16 9.61
CA VAL A 57 11.46 -5.95 10.47
C VAL A 57 11.51 -4.69 9.63
N SER A 58 12.34 -4.64 8.58
CA SER A 58 12.40 -3.50 7.66
C SER A 58 11.06 -3.27 6.95
N GLY A 59 10.38 -4.34 6.56
CA GLY A 59 9.02 -4.27 6.02
C GLY A 59 8.04 -3.63 7.01
N VAL A 60 8.01 -4.10 8.26
CA VAL A 60 7.09 -3.58 9.29
C VAL A 60 7.48 -2.16 9.74
N GLU A 61 8.77 -1.83 9.80
CA GLU A 61 9.23 -0.46 10.06
C GLU A 61 8.79 0.48 8.94
N SER A 62 8.84 0.01 7.70
CA SER A 62 8.38 0.77 6.54
C SER A 62 6.87 1.03 6.56
N LEU A 63 6.09 0.18 7.23
CA LEU A 63 4.66 0.40 7.49
C LEU A 63 4.42 1.43 8.63
N GLY A 64 5.47 1.91 9.29
CA GLY A 64 5.34 2.88 10.37
C GLY A 64 4.82 2.33 11.69
N LEU A 65 4.70 1.02 11.84
CA LEU A 65 4.19 0.36 13.05
C LEU A 65 5.27 0.14 14.12
N VAL A 66 6.51 0.08 13.68
CA VAL A 66 7.67 -0.21 14.52
C VAL A 66 8.74 0.85 14.31
N GLN A 67 9.49 1.16 15.35
CA GLN A 67 10.64 2.04 15.31
C GLN A 67 11.88 1.30 15.84
N ILE A 68 12.95 1.28 15.05
CA ILE A 68 14.26 0.79 15.49
C ILE A 68 15.04 1.96 16.10
N ARG A 69 15.45 1.82 17.36
CA ARG A 69 16.34 2.75 18.04
C ARG A 69 17.71 2.12 18.19
N LYS A 70 18.73 2.70 17.56
CA LYS A 70 20.10 2.17 17.55
C LYS A 70 20.60 1.96 18.98
N GLY A 71 21.00 0.73 19.31
CA GLY A 71 21.46 0.35 20.65
C GLY A 71 20.34 0.10 21.69
N ALA A 72 19.11 0.56 21.46
CA ALA A 72 18.00 0.40 22.41
C ALA A 72 17.03 -0.73 22.04
N GLY A 73 16.94 -1.07 20.75
CA GLY A 73 16.05 -2.15 20.28
C GLY A 73 14.89 -1.65 19.42
N MET A 74 13.86 -2.47 19.33
CA MET A 74 12.68 -2.25 18.54
C MET A 74 11.49 -1.90 19.45
N PHE A 75 10.72 -0.90 19.06
CA PHE A 75 9.60 -0.36 19.84
C PHE A 75 8.36 -0.20 18.98
N VAL A 76 7.19 -0.36 19.59
CA VAL A 76 5.92 0.00 18.95
C VAL A 76 5.93 1.51 18.69
N ARG A 77 5.73 1.90 17.45
CA ARG A 77 5.63 3.33 17.12
C ARG A 77 4.29 3.86 17.62
N ALA A 78 4.33 5.02 18.25
CA ALA A 78 3.09 5.71 18.57
C ALA A 78 2.37 6.03 17.25
N PRO A 79 1.10 5.66 17.10
CA PRO A 79 0.32 6.15 15.97
C PRO A 79 0.31 7.67 16.08
N ILE A 80 0.80 8.34 15.04
CA ILE A 80 0.87 9.81 15.01
C ILE A 80 -0.52 10.45 15.15
N LEU A 81 -1.54 9.67 14.78
CA LEU A 81 -2.95 10.12 14.78
C LEU A 81 -3.78 9.58 15.95
N GLY A 82 -3.18 8.94 16.96
CA GLY A 82 -3.93 8.37 18.08
C GLY A 82 -4.97 7.33 17.61
N ASN A 83 -6.14 7.33 18.22
CA ASN A 83 -7.25 6.42 17.87
C ASN A 83 -8.09 7.02 16.72
N LEU A 84 -7.49 7.24 15.54
CA LEU A 84 -8.28 7.57 14.37
C LEU A 84 -9.09 6.34 13.97
N GLU A 85 -10.39 6.39 14.19
CA GLU A 85 -11.35 5.36 13.80
C GLU A 85 -12.35 5.95 12.81
N PHE A 86 -12.53 5.30 11.68
CA PHE A 86 -13.68 5.57 10.84
C PHE A 86 -14.88 4.77 11.34
N ARG A 87 -15.66 5.34 12.25
CA ARG A 87 -16.87 4.70 12.78
C ARG A 87 -17.87 4.44 11.67
N GLY A 88 -18.35 3.20 11.58
CA GLY A 88 -19.31 2.81 10.55
C GLY A 88 -18.70 2.63 9.15
N LEU A 89 -17.38 2.55 9.06
CA LEU A 89 -16.73 2.18 7.82
C LEU A 89 -16.90 0.69 7.58
N ASP A 90 -17.69 0.37 6.58
CA ASP A 90 -17.71 -0.97 5.99
C ASP A 90 -16.86 -0.92 4.72
N SER A 91 -15.65 -1.51 4.78
CA SER A 91 -14.72 -1.55 3.64
C SER A 91 -15.24 -2.41 2.48
N SER A 92 -16.26 -3.21 2.70
CA SER A 92 -16.98 -3.95 1.64
C SER A 92 -18.07 -3.10 0.99
N ASN A 93 -18.46 -1.96 1.62
CA ASN A 93 -19.50 -1.08 1.12
C ASN A 93 -18.91 -0.01 0.19
N LEU A 94 -19.39 -0.01 -1.04
CA LEU A 94 -18.95 0.91 -2.09
C LEU A 94 -19.21 2.39 -1.78
N GLY A 95 -20.29 2.68 -1.08
CA GLY A 95 -20.58 4.05 -0.63
C GLY A 95 -19.50 4.55 0.33
N SER A 96 -19.00 3.69 1.21
CA SER A 96 -17.87 3.98 2.10
C SER A 96 -16.57 4.16 1.31
N THR A 97 -16.29 3.28 0.37
CA THR A 97 -15.13 3.38 -0.53
C THR A 97 -15.14 4.68 -1.32
N ALA A 98 -16.28 5.09 -1.88
CA ALA A 98 -16.41 6.34 -2.63
C ALA A 98 -16.07 7.57 -1.77
N LYS A 99 -16.52 7.62 -0.50
CA LYS A 99 -16.19 8.71 0.45
C LYS A 99 -14.70 8.73 0.80
N LEU A 100 -14.07 7.56 0.98
CA LEU A 100 -12.63 7.47 1.22
C LEU A 100 -11.82 7.94 0.00
N LEU A 101 -12.27 7.65 -1.22
CA LEU A 101 -11.64 8.14 -2.44
C LEU A 101 -11.74 9.66 -2.57
N GLU A 102 -12.77 10.31 -2.04
CA GLU A 102 -12.85 11.79 -1.98
C GLU A 102 -11.72 12.36 -1.11
N ILE A 103 -11.50 11.79 0.07
CA ILE A 103 -10.38 12.17 0.95
C ILE A 103 -9.05 11.90 0.26
N ARG A 104 -8.90 10.71 -0.33
CA ARG A 104 -7.68 10.30 -1.03
C ARG A 104 -7.34 11.26 -2.17
N THR A 105 -8.33 11.73 -2.93
CA THR A 105 -8.13 12.69 -4.02
C THR A 105 -7.36 13.93 -3.55
N GLY A 106 -7.76 14.51 -2.42
CA GLY A 106 -7.08 15.68 -1.85
C GLY A 106 -5.70 15.36 -1.28
N LEU A 107 -5.56 14.22 -0.58
CA LEU A 107 -4.30 13.82 0.03
C LEU A 107 -3.24 13.44 -1.02
N ASP A 108 -3.60 12.67 -2.05
CA ASP A 108 -2.67 12.27 -3.10
C ASP A 108 -2.21 13.49 -3.91
N ALA A 109 -3.12 14.42 -4.22
CA ALA A 109 -2.79 15.68 -4.89
C ALA A 109 -1.77 16.51 -4.10
N ALA A 110 -2.02 16.70 -2.79
CA ALA A 110 -1.11 17.45 -1.92
C ALA A 110 0.23 16.73 -1.75
N ALA A 111 0.22 15.40 -1.57
CA ALA A 111 1.43 14.59 -1.43
C ALA A 111 2.30 14.67 -2.69
N ALA A 112 1.73 14.48 -3.88
CA ALA A 112 2.46 14.55 -5.14
C ALA A 112 3.07 15.93 -5.39
N ARG A 113 2.35 17.01 -5.05
CA ARG A 113 2.87 18.39 -5.13
C ARG A 113 4.08 18.58 -4.23
N ILE A 114 3.97 18.16 -2.97
CA ILE A 114 5.05 18.30 -1.98
C ILE A 114 6.23 17.41 -2.35
N ALA A 115 5.98 16.17 -2.77
CA ALA A 115 7.00 15.24 -3.25
C ALA A 115 7.81 15.84 -4.41
N ALA A 116 7.15 16.42 -5.41
CA ALA A 116 7.81 17.08 -6.54
C ALA A 116 8.76 18.21 -6.10
N ILE A 117 8.41 18.94 -5.03
CA ILE A 117 9.25 20.03 -4.48
C ILE A 117 10.43 19.46 -3.67
N ARG A 118 10.18 18.46 -2.83
CA ARG A 118 11.12 18.00 -1.79
C ARG A 118 11.99 16.81 -2.18
N ARG A 119 11.57 16.00 -3.15
CA ARG A 119 12.21 14.73 -3.52
C ARG A 119 13.73 14.84 -3.66
N THR A 120 14.48 13.84 -3.21
CA THR A 120 15.91 13.65 -3.51
C THR A 120 16.07 12.82 -4.78
N THR A 121 17.31 12.63 -5.20
CA THR A 121 17.65 11.74 -6.31
C THR A 121 17.36 10.29 -5.95
N GLU A 122 17.70 9.88 -4.74
CA GLU A 122 17.46 8.52 -4.22
C GLU A 122 15.97 8.20 -4.12
N GLU A 123 15.16 9.18 -3.69
CA GLU A 123 13.69 9.03 -3.64
C GLU A 123 13.08 8.93 -5.05
N VAL A 124 13.65 9.60 -6.05
CA VAL A 124 13.23 9.47 -7.45
C VAL A 124 13.55 8.08 -7.99
N GLU A 125 14.76 7.56 -7.72
CA GLU A 125 15.12 6.19 -8.13
C GLU A 125 14.18 5.17 -7.50
N PHE A 126 13.91 5.31 -6.20
CA PHE A 126 12.95 4.43 -5.51
C PHE A 126 11.54 4.52 -6.10
N LEU A 127 11.06 5.73 -6.42
CA LEU A 127 9.77 5.93 -7.10
C LEU A 127 9.75 5.27 -8.48
N ARG A 128 10.84 5.35 -9.24
CA ARG A 128 10.99 4.69 -10.54
C ARG A 128 10.90 3.17 -10.41
N GLU A 129 11.57 2.60 -9.41
CA GLU A 129 11.49 1.16 -9.12
C GLU A 129 10.05 0.74 -8.81
N MET A 130 9.34 1.49 -7.96
CA MET A 130 7.95 1.20 -7.60
C MET A 130 7.00 1.33 -8.80
N ASN A 131 7.18 2.37 -9.64
CA ASN A 131 6.40 2.54 -10.86
C ASN A 131 6.63 1.40 -11.86
N THR A 132 7.88 0.96 -12.01
CA THR A 132 8.25 -0.17 -12.87
C THR A 132 7.67 -1.47 -12.33
N ALA A 133 7.77 -1.70 -11.02
CA ALA A 133 7.21 -2.88 -10.38
C ALA A 133 5.69 -2.97 -10.57
N ALA A 134 4.97 -1.84 -10.44
CA ALA A 134 3.53 -1.78 -10.64
C ALA A 134 3.10 -1.98 -12.11
N SER A 135 4.02 -1.84 -13.06
CA SER A 135 3.76 -1.99 -14.50
C SER A 135 4.08 -3.39 -15.04
N ARG A 136 4.47 -4.33 -14.20
CA ARG A 136 4.82 -5.70 -14.61
C ARG A 136 3.57 -6.46 -15.08
N PRO A 137 3.62 -7.09 -16.27
CA PRO A 137 2.46 -7.79 -16.84
C PRO A 137 2.20 -9.17 -16.23
N ASP A 138 3.15 -9.71 -15.49
CA ASP A 138 3.14 -11.06 -14.91
C ASP A 138 2.62 -11.10 -13.45
N LEU A 139 2.18 -9.96 -12.92
CA LEU A 139 1.66 -9.87 -11.57
C LEU A 139 0.27 -10.51 -11.46
N THR A 140 0.05 -11.26 -10.39
CA THR A 140 -1.31 -11.63 -9.96
C THR A 140 -2.05 -10.40 -9.44
N ILE A 141 -3.38 -10.45 -9.40
CA ILE A 141 -4.19 -9.31 -8.91
C ILE A 141 -3.77 -8.87 -7.49
N PRO A 142 -3.56 -9.77 -6.50
CA PRO A 142 -3.04 -9.36 -5.20
C PRO A 142 -1.66 -8.68 -5.26
N GLU A 143 -0.75 -9.16 -6.12
CA GLU A 143 0.57 -8.53 -6.30
C GLU A 143 0.45 -7.15 -6.95
N THR A 144 -0.48 -6.97 -7.87
CA THR A 144 -0.78 -5.66 -8.48
C THR A 144 -1.29 -4.67 -7.43
N VAL A 145 -2.14 -5.11 -6.49
CA VAL A 145 -2.60 -4.27 -5.36
C VAL A 145 -1.42 -3.83 -4.49
N GLU A 146 -0.54 -4.76 -4.12
CA GLU A 146 0.63 -4.42 -3.29
C GLU A 146 1.58 -3.44 -4.01
N ALA A 147 1.79 -3.63 -5.31
CA ALA A 147 2.62 -2.74 -6.12
C ALA A 147 2.01 -1.34 -6.25
N ASP A 148 0.69 -1.24 -6.42
CA ASP A 148 -0.05 0.03 -6.41
C ASP A 148 0.11 0.78 -5.08
N LEU A 149 -0.14 0.08 -3.98
CA LEU A 149 0.04 0.63 -2.64
C LEU A 149 1.47 1.11 -2.39
N ALA A 150 2.46 0.33 -2.82
CA ALA A 150 3.88 0.67 -2.69
C ALA A 150 4.24 1.95 -3.47
N PHE A 151 3.72 2.11 -4.70
CA PHE A 151 3.91 3.31 -5.51
C PHE A 151 3.34 4.55 -4.81
N HIS A 152 2.09 4.51 -4.36
CA HIS A 152 1.48 5.65 -3.66
C HIS A 152 2.20 5.99 -2.34
N LEU A 153 2.59 4.98 -1.55
CA LEU A 153 3.36 5.21 -0.33
C LEU A 153 4.76 5.79 -0.62
N ALA A 154 5.40 5.44 -1.73
CA ALA A 154 6.68 6.03 -2.12
C ALA A 154 6.54 7.53 -2.40
N ILE A 155 5.46 7.96 -3.09
CA ILE A 155 5.15 9.39 -3.29
C ILE A 155 5.00 10.10 -1.95
N VAL A 156 4.22 9.51 -1.04
CA VAL A 156 3.96 10.11 0.27
C VAL A 156 5.24 10.22 1.11
N ARG A 157 6.13 9.23 1.07
CA ARG A 157 7.44 9.27 1.75
C ARG A 157 8.31 10.41 1.22
N ALA A 158 8.31 10.67 -0.09
CA ALA A 158 9.05 11.78 -0.70
C ALA A 158 8.53 13.16 -0.26
N THR A 159 7.39 13.25 0.44
CA THR A 159 6.96 14.48 1.12
C THR A 159 7.84 14.82 2.32
N ARG A 160 8.54 13.85 2.91
CA ARG A 160 9.28 13.96 4.18
C ARG A 160 8.43 14.53 5.31
N ASN A 161 7.16 14.17 5.31
CA ASN A 161 6.22 14.54 6.35
C ASN A 161 5.60 13.25 6.92
N GLU A 162 6.00 12.91 8.14
CA GLU A 162 5.57 11.70 8.83
C GLU A 162 4.05 11.65 9.09
N TYR A 163 3.41 12.81 9.17
CA TYR A 163 1.94 12.89 9.31
C TYR A 163 1.25 12.46 8.00
N PHE A 164 1.76 12.89 6.84
CA PHE A 164 1.26 12.39 5.55
C PHE A 164 1.42 10.87 5.44
N VAL A 165 2.59 10.34 5.81
CA VAL A 165 2.83 8.89 5.78
C VAL A 165 1.83 8.16 6.67
N SER A 166 1.58 8.65 7.89
CA SER A 166 0.67 8.00 8.83
C SER A 166 -0.78 8.04 8.37
N ILE A 167 -1.26 9.21 7.90
CA ILE A 167 -2.62 9.37 7.37
C ILE A 167 -2.83 8.48 6.15
N GLN A 168 -1.88 8.51 5.21
CA GLN A 168 -2.00 7.76 3.97
C GLN A 168 -1.94 6.25 4.22
N THR A 169 -1.04 5.78 5.08
CA THR A 169 -0.99 4.35 5.46
C THR A 169 -2.32 3.90 6.05
N PHE A 170 -2.87 4.67 6.99
CA PHE A 170 -4.16 4.38 7.59
C PHE A 170 -5.29 4.35 6.53
N LEU A 171 -5.33 5.33 5.65
CA LEU A 171 -6.36 5.42 4.59
C LEU A 171 -6.26 4.25 3.60
N LEU A 172 -5.05 3.92 3.14
CA LEU A 172 -4.81 2.85 2.17
C LEU A 172 -5.17 1.47 2.74
N GLU A 173 -4.90 1.23 4.02
CA GLU A 173 -5.35 0.01 4.72
C GLU A 173 -6.87 -0.16 4.61
N HIS A 174 -7.63 0.92 4.80
CA HIS A 174 -9.09 0.89 4.70
C HIS A 174 -9.61 0.86 3.25
N LEU A 175 -8.80 1.30 2.29
CA LEU A 175 -9.12 1.24 0.86
C LEU A 175 -8.69 -0.06 0.19
N ARG A 176 -7.95 -0.94 0.86
CA ARG A 176 -7.39 -2.16 0.27
C ARG A 176 -8.44 -3.00 -0.46
N ALA A 177 -9.62 -3.21 0.12
CA ALA A 177 -10.71 -3.96 -0.52
C ALA A 177 -11.22 -3.23 -1.78
N GLY A 178 -11.37 -1.91 -1.72
CA GLY A 178 -11.77 -1.10 -2.88
C GLY A 178 -10.71 -1.09 -3.99
N ILE A 179 -9.42 -1.05 -3.64
CA ILE A 179 -8.32 -1.14 -4.60
C ILE A 179 -8.28 -2.53 -5.24
N LEU A 180 -8.45 -3.59 -4.45
CA LEU A 180 -8.55 -4.95 -4.98
C LEU A 180 -9.70 -5.06 -6.00
N PHE A 181 -10.84 -4.47 -5.69
CA PHE A 181 -11.98 -4.43 -6.58
C PHE A 181 -11.68 -3.69 -7.89
N THR A 182 -11.10 -2.48 -7.83
CA THR A 182 -10.73 -1.72 -9.04
C THR A 182 -9.67 -2.45 -9.87
N ARG A 183 -8.66 -3.05 -9.25
CA ARG A 183 -7.63 -3.84 -9.95
C ARG A 183 -8.20 -5.10 -10.61
N THR A 184 -9.18 -5.74 -9.97
CA THR A 184 -9.90 -6.87 -10.58
C THR A 184 -10.67 -6.40 -11.83
N LEU A 185 -11.36 -5.26 -11.77
CA LEU A 185 -12.07 -4.70 -12.94
C LEU A 185 -11.11 -4.35 -14.08
N GLU A 186 -10.01 -3.70 -13.75
CA GLU A 186 -9.00 -3.28 -14.73
C GLU A 186 -8.34 -4.47 -15.43
N SER A 187 -8.23 -5.62 -14.75
CA SER A 187 -7.66 -6.85 -15.32
C SER A 187 -8.50 -7.46 -16.45
N TYR A 188 -9.77 -7.08 -16.57
CA TYR A 188 -10.63 -7.53 -17.68
C TYR A 188 -10.40 -6.76 -18.99
N SER A 189 -9.66 -5.64 -18.97
CA SER A 189 -9.37 -4.85 -20.16
C SER A 189 -7.92 -4.42 -20.18
N LYS A 190 -7.23 -4.82 -21.25
CA LYS A 190 -5.84 -4.40 -21.49
C LYS A 190 -5.73 -2.88 -21.57
N GLU A 191 -6.72 -2.24 -22.20
CA GLU A 191 -6.79 -0.78 -22.35
C GLU A 191 -6.86 -0.08 -20.98
N MET A 192 -7.66 -0.63 -20.04
CA MET A 192 -7.75 -0.09 -18.66
C MET A 192 -6.43 -0.23 -17.92
N MET A 193 -5.77 -1.38 -18.04
CA MET A 193 -4.44 -1.59 -17.42
C MET A 193 -3.41 -0.60 -17.99
N GLU A 194 -3.37 -0.42 -19.30
CA GLU A 194 -2.47 0.53 -19.97
C GLU A 194 -2.79 1.98 -19.58
N GLU A 195 -4.08 2.34 -19.40
CA GLU A 195 -4.49 3.66 -18.89
C GLU A 195 -3.93 3.92 -17.50
N VAL A 196 -4.07 2.98 -16.56
CA VAL A 196 -3.57 3.12 -15.19
C VAL A 196 -2.05 3.22 -15.15
N GLN A 197 -1.35 2.40 -15.92
CA GLN A 197 0.12 2.46 -16.02
C GLN A 197 0.58 3.81 -16.57
N ARG A 198 -0.13 4.35 -17.54
CA ARG A 198 0.15 5.67 -18.10
C ARG A 198 -0.08 6.77 -17.05
N GLU A 199 -1.20 6.71 -16.31
CA GLU A 199 -1.50 7.64 -15.21
C GLU A 199 -0.37 7.65 -14.16
N HIS A 200 0.09 6.48 -13.71
CA HIS A 200 1.20 6.36 -12.76
C HIS A 200 2.51 6.94 -13.32
N SER A 201 2.82 6.61 -14.57
CA SER A 201 4.03 7.10 -15.23
C SER A 201 4.03 8.61 -15.39
N GLU A 202 2.88 9.22 -15.71
CA GLU A 202 2.72 10.67 -15.81
C GLU A 202 2.90 11.36 -14.45
N ILE A 203 2.35 10.79 -13.36
CA ILE A 203 2.56 11.29 -11.99
C ILE A 203 4.05 11.22 -11.64
N PHE A 204 4.70 10.07 -11.87
CA PHE A 204 6.12 9.88 -11.62
C PHE A 204 6.97 10.91 -12.38
N GLN A 205 6.75 11.07 -13.69
CA GLN A 205 7.49 12.04 -14.53
C GLN A 205 7.29 13.47 -14.05
N ALA A 206 6.08 13.83 -13.61
CA ALA A 206 5.83 15.16 -13.08
C ALA A 206 6.60 15.41 -11.77
N ILE A 207 6.68 14.41 -10.89
CA ILE A 207 7.47 14.47 -9.65
C ILE A 207 8.98 14.53 -9.98
N GLU A 208 9.46 13.64 -10.84
CA GLU A 208 10.85 13.61 -11.30
C GLU A 208 11.30 14.95 -11.83
N ASN A 209 10.47 15.60 -12.67
CA ASN A 209 10.76 16.88 -13.31
C ASN A 209 10.40 18.10 -12.46
N ARG A 210 10.10 17.91 -11.15
CA ARG A 210 9.73 18.99 -10.21
C ARG A 210 8.55 19.86 -10.64
N LYS A 211 7.64 19.31 -11.47
CA LYS A 211 6.44 20.00 -11.95
C LYS A 211 5.31 19.88 -10.92
N ALA A 212 5.44 20.56 -9.78
CA ALA A 212 4.62 20.39 -8.60
C ALA A 212 3.10 20.51 -8.86
N ASP A 213 2.66 21.51 -9.60
CA ASP A 213 1.24 21.73 -9.89
C ASP A 213 0.70 20.69 -10.90
N LEU A 214 1.54 20.20 -11.81
CA LEU A 214 1.19 19.12 -12.72
C LEU A 214 1.06 17.80 -11.95
N ALA A 215 2.03 17.47 -11.08
CA ALA A 215 1.98 16.28 -10.23
C ALA A 215 0.71 16.23 -9.38
N SER A 216 0.34 17.38 -8.79
CA SER A 216 -0.90 17.53 -8.01
C SER A 216 -2.14 17.20 -8.83
N ARG A 217 -2.28 17.80 -10.02
CA ARG A 217 -3.44 17.56 -10.88
C ARG A 217 -3.51 16.13 -11.38
N LEU A 218 -2.38 15.54 -11.78
CA LEU A 218 -2.33 14.16 -12.27
C LEU A 218 -2.68 13.15 -11.17
N ALA A 219 -2.18 13.36 -9.96
CA ALA A 219 -2.50 12.50 -8.83
C ALA A 219 -3.99 12.58 -8.45
N ALA A 220 -4.58 13.78 -8.42
CA ALA A 220 -6.02 13.93 -8.22
C ALA A 220 -6.83 13.24 -9.33
N GLN A 221 -6.44 13.45 -10.59
CA GLN A 221 -7.14 12.88 -11.74
C GLN A 221 -7.08 11.35 -11.75
N HIS A 222 -5.95 10.75 -11.37
CA HIS A 222 -5.81 9.30 -11.22
C HIS A 222 -6.86 8.72 -10.26
N VAL A 223 -7.03 9.31 -9.08
CA VAL A 223 -8.03 8.85 -8.09
C VAL A 223 -9.45 9.06 -8.61
N LEU A 224 -9.72 10.18 -9.27
CA LEU A 224 -11.03 10.46 -9.90
C LEU A 224 -11.33 9.47 -11.04
N ASN A 225 -10.33 9.08 -11.83
CA ASN A 225 -10.47 8.08 -12.88
C ASN A 225 -10.78 6.70 -12.29
N ALA A 226 -10.08 6.29 -11.22
CA ALA A 226 -10.37 5.05 -10.51
C ALA A 226 -11.81 5.02 -9.98
N ARG A 227 -12.27 6.14 -9.38
CA ARG A 227 -13.68 6.28 -8.93
C ARG A 227 -14.67 6.19 -10.09
N ARG A 228 -14.37 6.78 -11.25
CA ARG A 228 -15.19 6.71 -12.46
C ARG A 228 -15.26 5.29 -13.00
N ARG A 229 -14.11 4.58 -13.09
CA ARG A 229 -14.05 3.17 -13.52
C ARG A 229 -14.92 2.30 -12.61
N MET A 230 -14.78 2.46 -11.31
CA MET A 230 -15.61 1.77 -10.33
C MET A 230 -17.11 2.03 -10.54
N LYS A 231 -17.53 3.31 -10.66
CA LYS A 231 -18.93 3.68 -10.87
C LYS A 231 -19.50 3.11 -12.16
N ASN A 232 -18.73 3.14 -13.25
CA ASN A 232 -19.17 2.62 -14.56
C ASN A 232 -19.36 1.10 -14.54
N ALA A 233 -18.50 0.38 -13.84
CA ALA A 233 -18.60 -1.07 -13.70
C ALA A 233 -19.89 -1.50 -12.98
N PHE A 234 -20.34 -0.74 -11.99
CA PHE A 234 -21.65 -0.98 -11.35
C PHE A 234 -22.82 -0.64 -12.25
N ALA A 235 -22.74 0.50 -12.96
CA ALA A 235 -23.82 0.92 -13.84
C ALA A 235 -24.03 -0.03 -15.03
N SER A 236 -22.98 -0.74 -15.47
CA SER A 236 -23.03 -1.68 -16.59
C SER A 236 -23.43 -3.11 -16.21
N HIS A 237 -23.86 -3.37 -14.99
CA HIS A 237 -24.22 -4.72 -14.48
C HIS A 237 -23.12 -5.77 -14.71
N LEU A 238 -21.87 -5.35 -14.86
CA LEU A 238 -20.72 -6.25 -14.93
C LEU A 238 -20.48 -7.01 -13.61
N ILE A 239 -21.25 -6.62 -12.57
CA ILE A 239 -21.27 -7.30 -11.28
C ILE A 239 -22.73 -7.48 -10.89
N PRO A 240 -23.22 -8.75 -10.76
CA PRO A 240 -24.53 -9.00 -10.20
C PRO A 240 -24.54 -8.58 -8.74
N ASP A 241 -25.53 -7.78 -8.36
CA ASP A 241 -26.06 -7.47 -7.03
C ASP A 241 -25.11 -7.71 -5.86
N LEU A 242 -24.47 -6.62 -5.40
CA LEU A 242 -24.11 -6.44 -4.01
C LEU A 242 -25.12 -5.45 -3.41
N GLU A 243 -26.34 -5.95 -3.10
CA GLU A 243 -27.21 -5.33 -2.13
C GLU A 243 -26.71 -5.54 -0.70
#